data_f2ccbdfef51f8264193061b535452397
#
_entry.id   f2ccbdfef51f8264193061b535452397
#
_cell.length_a   1.000
_cell.length_b   1.000
_cell.length_c   1.000
_cell.angle_alpha   90.00
_cell.angle_beta   90.00
_cell.angle_gamma   90.00
#
_symmetry.space_group_name_H-M   'P 1'
#
loop_
_entity.id
_entity.type
_entity.pdbx_description
1 polymer ?
#
loop_
_entity_poly.entity_id
_entity_poly.type
_entity_poly.pdbx_seq_one_letter_code
_entity_poly.pdbx_strand_id
1 'polypeptide(L)'
;MSDNPYEPPKSDVRDASPLRMVAERPRAILQAIALLWISSGLGFAGSLSEVADSQGALIFSVFVMAALAAGLSVGIWRGRNWARILYLILVLLSLTNLVSTWGLSERPQFEVALEAVSFVADAGSFFLMFTQPGASWFESAAEQGDRA
;
A
#
# COMPACT_ATOMS: atom_id res chain seq x y z
N MET A 1 -49.12 8.86 -42.31
CA MET A 1 -47.78 8.85 -41.68
C MET A 1 -47.70 10.09 -40.85
N SER A 2 -47.82 9.97 -39.56
CA SER A 2 -47.82 11.12 -38.62
C SER A 2 -46.39 11.25 -38.08
N ASP A 3 -45.63 12.18 -38.70
CA ASP A 3 -44.37 12.60 -38.13
C ASP A 3 -44.70 13.39 -36.86
N ASN A 4 -44.52 12.76 -35.71
CA ASN A 4 -44.67 13.42 -34.42
C ASN A 4 -43.39 14.26 -34.17
N PRO A 5 -43.46 15.61 -34.24
CA PRO A 5 -42.26 16.45 -34.05
C PRO A 5 -41.70 16.45 -32.63
N TYR A 6 -42.40 15.77 -31.71
CA TYR A 6 -41.99 15.63 -30.31
C TYR A 6 -41.48 14.22 -29.97
N GLU A 7 -41.27 13.36 -30.99
CA GLU A 7 -40.61 12.08 -30.71
C GLU A 7 -39.15 12.36 -30.29
N PRO A 8 -38.77 12.06 -29.04
CA PRO A 8 -37.43 12.29 -28.62
C PRO A 8 -36.49 11.45 -29.50
N PRO A 9 -35.32 11.97 -29.89
CA PRO A 9 -34.39 11.23 -30.69
C PRO A 9 -34.16 9.88 -30.04
N LYS A 10 -34.45 8.82 -30.78
CA LYS A 10 -34.06 7.45 -30.35
C LYS A 10 -32.56 7.47 -30.21
N SER A 11 -32.12 7.83 -29.00
CA SER A 11 -30.74 7.55 -28.63
C SER A 11 -30.59 6.05 -28.83
N ASP A 12 -29.90 5.66 -29.88
CA ASP A 12 -29.24 4.37 -29.93
C ASP A 12 -28.24 4.35 -28.75
N VAL A 13 -28.80 4.24 -27.56
CA VAL A 13 -28.07 3.66 -26.44
C VAL A 13 -27.94 2.19 -26.88
N ARG A 14 -27.12 1.96 -27.91
CA ARG A 14 -26.42 0.69 -27.97
C ARG A 14 -25.89 0.58 -26.55
N ASP A 15 -26.45 -0.38 -25.84
CA ASP A 15 -25.79 -0.97 -24.69
C ASP A 15 -24.36 -1.26 -25.17
N ALA A 16 -23.51 -0.23 -25.12
CA ALA A 16 -22.11 -0.44 -24.93
C ALA A 16 -22.10 -1.23 -23.64
N SER A 17 -22.28 -2.55 -23.78
CA SER A 17 -21.92 -3.49 -22.74
C SER A 17 -20.68 -2.87 -22.18
N PRO A 18 -20.68 -2.39 -20.91
CA PRO A 18 -19.43 -1.94 -20.36
C PRO A 18 -18.56 -3.17 -20.52
N LEU A 19 -17.78 -3.18 -21.61
CA LEU A 19 -16.65 -4.07 -21.69
C LEU A 19 -16.06 -3.87 -20.33
N ARG A 20 -16.28 -4.87 -19.46
CA ARG A 20 -15.69 -4.91 -18.13
C ARG A 20 -14.21 -4.70 -18.43
N MET A 21 -13.82 -3.44 -18.50
CA MET A 21 -12.43 -3.11 -18.42
C MET A 21 -12.06 -3.64 -17.04
N VAL A 22 -11.57 -4.87 -17.03
CA VAL A 22 -10.81 -5.37 -15.90
C VAL A 22 -9.76 -4.28 -15.73
N ALA A 23 -10.02 -3.40 -14.76
CA ALA A 23 -9.18 -2.22 -14.58
C ALA A 23 -7.78 -2.77 -14.42
N GLU A 24 -6.96 -2.60 -15.46
CA GLU A 24 -5.58 -3.08 -15.42
C GLU A 24 -4.96 -2.45 -14.19
N ARG A 25 -4.44 -3.30 -13.33
CA ARG A 25 -3.87 -2.84 -12.06
C ARG A 25 -2.75 -1.86 -12.36
N PRO A 26 -2.80 -0.64 -11.82
CA PRO A 26 -1.76 0.35 -12.07
C PRO A 26 -0.40 -0.20 -11.63
N ARG A 27 0.61 0.00 -12.44
CA ARG A 27 2.00 -0.38 -12.09
C ARG A 27 2.43 0.24 -10.76
N ALA A 28 1.88 1.41 -10.42
CA ALA A 28 2.09 2.07 -9.14
C ALA A 28 1.75 1.18 -7.93
N ILE A 29 0.71 0.35 -8.01
CA ILE A 29 0.33 -0.57 -6.92
C ILE A 29 1.36 -1.69 -6.75
N LEU A 30 1.88 -2.24 -7.85
CA LEU A 30 2.94 -3.25 -7.78
C LEU A 30 4.23 -2.66 -7.21
N GLN A 31 4.58 -1.44 -7.62
CA GLN A 31 5.75 -0.72 -7.10
C GLN A 31 5.58 -0.40 -5.61
N ALA A 32 4.39 0.03 -5.18
CA ALA A 32 4.09 0.27 -3.77
C ALA A 32 4.27 -1.00 -2.93
N ILE A 33 3.76 -2.15 -3.39
CA ILE A 33 3.95 -3.43 -2.70
C ILE A 33 5.43 -3.84 -2.67
N ALA A 34 6.17 -3.65 -3.76
CA ALA A 34 7.60 -3.94 -3.79
C ALA A 34 8.38 -3.07 -2.80
N LEU A 35 8.09 -1.76 -2.74
CA LEU A 35 8.71 -0.86 -1.77
C LEU A 35 8.35 -1.22 -0.33
N LEU A 36 7.12 -1.65 -0.05
CA LEU A 36 6.70 -2.15 1.26
C LEU A 36 7.55 -3.37 1.70
N TRP A 37 7.81 -4.31 0.81
CA TRP A 37 8.65 -5.46 1.13
C TRP A 37 10.12 -5.08 1.33
N ILE A 38 10.64 -4.16 0.50
CA ILE A 38 11.99 -3.63 0.64
C ILE A 38 12.14 -2.91 1.98
N SER A 39 11.21 -2.00 2.32
CA SER A 39 11.25 -1.28 3.59
C SER A 39 11.18 -2.21 4.79
N SER A 40 10.25 -3.19 4.76
CA SER A 40 10.12 -4.20 5.82
C SER A 40 11.42 -4.99 6.02
N GLY A 41 12.07 -5.40 4.93
CA GLY A 41 13.34 -6.13 4.99
C GLY A 41 14.50 -5.26 5.54
N LEU A 42 14.60 -4.02 5.09
CA LEU A 42 15.63 -3.08 5.56
C LEU A 42 15.43 -2.70 7.03
N GLY A 43 14.20 -2.37 7.43
CA GLY A 43 13.86 -2.05 8.81
C GLY A 43 14.13 -3.22 9.75
N PHE A 44 13.80 -4.45 9.33
CA PHE A 44 14.14 -5.65 10.08
C PHE A 44 15.66 -5.85 10.18
N ALA A 45 16.40 -5.65 9.09
CA ALA A 45 17.87 -5.75 9.12
C ALA A 45 18.50 -4.72 10.07
N GLY A 46 17.94 -3.52 10.18
CA GLY A 46 18.39 -2.49 11.12
C GLY A 46 18.10 -2.83 12.59
N SER A 47 17.09 -3.66 12.88
CA SER A 47 16.74 -4.07 14.24
C SER A 47 17.33 -5.43 14.66
N LEU A 48 18.13 -6.08 13.81
CA LEU A 48 18.67 -7.42 14.10
C LEU A 48 19.52 -7.48 15.36
N SER A 49 20.30 -6.45 15.64
CA SER A 49 21.14 -6.41 16.85
C SER A 49 20.32 -6.44 18.14
N GLU A 50 19.15 -5.84 18.14
CA GLU A 50 18.25 -5.82 19.31
C GLU A 50 17.57 -7.17 19.61
N VAL A 51 17.40 -7.99 18.58
CA VAL A 51 16.63 -9.25 18.64
C VAL A 51 17.55 -10.48 18.64
N ALA A 52 18.84 -10.30 18.29
CA ALA A 52 19.80 -11.40 18.08
C ALA A 52 20.05 -12.23 19.34
N ASP A 53 19.89 -11.69 20.53
CA ASP A 53 20.19 -12.38 21.80
C ASP A 53 19.21 -13.53 22.10
N SER A 54 18.05 -13.57 21.45
CA SER A 54 17.05 -14.60 21.62
C SER A 54 16.57 -15.16 20.30
N GLN A 55 16.95 -16.41 20.00
CA GLN A 55 16.50 -17.10 18.79
C GLN A 55 14.97 -17.16 18.67
N GLY A 56 14.26 -17.34 19.78
CA GLY A 56 12.80 -17.34 19.81
C GLY A 56 12.19 -15.99 19.44
N ALA A 57 12.75 -14.90 19.99
CA ALA A 57 12.31 -13.55 19.68
C ALA A 57 12.57 -13.20 18.20
N LEU A 58 13.70 -13.63 17.66
CA LEU A 58 14.04 -13.42 16.25
C LEU A 58 13.04 -14.13 15.32
N ILE A 59 12.77 -15.42 15.55
CA ILE A 59 11.81 -16.20 14.75
C ILE A 59 10.42 -15.55 14.83
N PHE A 60 9.99 -15.17 16.03
CA PHE A 60 8.69 -14.53 16.24
C PHE A 60 8.60 -13.19 15.50
N SER A 61 9.62 -12.34 15.58
CA SER A 61 9.68 -11.05 14.91
C SER A 61 9.62 -11.20 13.39
N VAL A 62 10.39 -12.12 12.81
CA VAL A 62 10.35 -12.42 11.37
C VAL A 62 8.95 -12.84 10.95
N PHE A 63 8.34 -13.75 11.71
CA PHE A 63 6.99 -14.24 11.39
C PHE A 63 5.95 -13.14 11.45
N VAL A 64 5.96 -12.31 12.49
CA VAL A 64 5.01 -11.19 12.66
C VAL A 64 5.18 -10.17 11.52
N MET A 65 6.42 -9.77 11.22
CA MET A 65 6.71 -8.81 10.15
C MET A 65 6.29 -9.34 8.78
N ALA A 66 6.61 -10.60 8.48
CA ALA A 66 6.20 -11.24 7.22
C ALA A 66 4.67 -11.35 7.11
N ALA A 67 3.98 -11.71 8.19
CA ALA A 67 2.53 -11.81 8.22
C ALA A 67 1.86 -10.43 8.01
N LEU A 68 2.36 -9.38 8.65
CA LEU A 68 1.88 -8.01 8.47
C LEU A 68 2.11 -7.53 7.02
N ALA A 69 3.33 -7.69 6.50
CA ALA A 69 3.66 -7.28 5.13
C ALA A 69 2.80 -8.04 4.10
N ALA A 70 2.61 -9.35 4.28
CA ALA A 70 1.75 -10.16 3.42
C ALA A 70 0.28 -9.75 3.52
N GLY A 71 -0.25 -9.54 4.73
CA GLY A 71 -1.62 -9.09 4.96
C GLY A 71 -1.90 -7.73 4.31
N LEU A 72 -0.99 -6.76 4.50
CA LEU A 72 -1.05 -5.45 3.86
C LEU A 72 -0.98 -5.57 2.33
N SER A 73 -0.05 -6.38 1.81
CA SER A 73 0.08 -6.60 0.36
C SER A 73 -1.21 -7.14 -0.25
N VAL A 74 -1.86 -8.12 0.41
CA VAL A 74 -3.16 -8.65 -0.04
C VAL A 74 -4.26 -7.59 0.05
N GLY A 75 -4.27 -6.79 1.11
CA GLY A 75 -5.22 -5.70 1.28
C GLY A 75 -5.09 -4.62 0.20
N ILE A 76 -3.87 -4.18 -0.07
CA ILE A 76 -3.53 -3.21 -1.13
C ILE A 76 -3.86 -3.78 -2.51
N TRP A 77 -3.51 -5.05 -2.76
CA TRP A 77 -3.80 -5.75 -4.00
C TRP A 77 -5.29 -5.84 -4.31
N ARG A 78 -6.12 -5.98 -3.25
CA ARG A 78 -7.58 -6.00 -3.34
C ARG A 78 -8.22 -4.62 -3.35
N GLY A 79 -7.45 -3.54 -3.29
CA GLY A 79 -7.95 -2.16 -3.24
C GLY A 79 -8.73 -1.82 -1.98
N ARG A 80 -8.46 -2.50 -0.86
CA ARG A 80 -9.17 -2.27 0.40
C ARG A 80 -8.66 -1.02 1.11
N ASN A 81 -9.54 -0.06 1.39
CA ASN A 81 -9.20 1.20 2.06
C ASN A 81 -8.58 1.00 3.45
N TRP A 82 -8.99 -0.02 4.20
CA TRP A 82 -8.41 -0.29 5.53
C TRP A 82 -6.89 -0.55 5.46
N ALA A 83 -6.42 -1.18 4.37
CA ALA A 83 -4.99 -1.46 4.20
C ALA A 83 -4.17 -0.18 4.04
N ARG A 84 -4.71 0.84 3.35
CA ARG A 84 -4.07 2.17 3.23
C ARG A 84 -3.98 2.86 4.58
N ILE A 85 -5.08 2.82 5.37
CA ILE A 85 -5.14 3.47 6.69
C ILE A 85 -4.18 2.77 7.65
N LEU A 86 -4.20 1.43 7.69
CA LEU A 86 -3.29 0.67 8.52
C LEU A 86 -1.82 0.93 8.15
N TYR A 87 -1.52 0.96 6.84
CA TYR A 87 -0.18 1.26 6.37
C TYR A 87 0.27 2.68 6.78
N LEU A 88 -0.62 3.68 6.65
CA LEU A 88 -0.34 5.05 7.14
C LEU A 88 0.02 5.05 8.63
N ILE A 89 -0.74 4.34 9.46
CA ILE A 89 -0.47 4.23 10.90
C ILE A 89 0.91 3.63 11.14
N LEU A 90 1.29 2.58 10.42
CA LEU A 90 2.60 1.94 10.55
C LEU A 90 3.74 2.88 10.13
N VAL A 91 3.57 3.63 9.04
CA VAL A 91 4.56 4.63 8.60
C VAL A 91 4.73 5.73 9.65
N LEU A 92 3.64 6.21 10.26
CA LEU A 92 3.71 7.21 11.34
C LEU A 92 4.40 6.66 12.60
N LEU A 93 4.14 5.40 12.95
CA LEU A 93 4.84 4.72 14.05
C LEU A 93 6.34 4.56 13.75
N SER A 94 6.69 4.18 12.52
CA SER A 94 8.08 4.10 12.07
C SER A 94 8.78 5.46 12.15
N LEU A 95 8.12 6.53 11.73
CA LEU A 95 8.64 7.90 11.86
C LEU A 95 8.88 8.27 13.32
N THR A 96 7.94 7.96 14.20
CA THR A 96 8.08 8.24 15.64
C THR A 96 9.28 7.50 16.24
N ASN A 97 9.47 6.23 15.85
CA ASN A 97 10.61 5.43 16.27
C ASN A 97 11.92 6.04 15.76
N LEU A 98 12.00 6.39 14.47
CA LEU A 98 13.17 7.02 13.87
C LEU A 98 13.55 8.33 14.60
N VAL A 99 12.57 9.20 14.88
CA VAL A 99 12.82 10.47 15.57
C VAL A 99 13.28 10.25 17.02
N SER A 100 12.69 9.28 17.72
CA SER A 100 13.05 8.96 19.11
C SER A 100 14.47 8.40 19.22
N THR A 101 14.91 7.66 18.22
CA THR A 101 16.23 7.03 18.21
C THR A 101 17.33 7.94 17.67
N TRP A 102 17.00 8.97 16.89
CA TRP A 102 17.98 9.84 16.21
C TRP A 102 18.80 10.74 17.14
N GLY A 103 18.57 10.81 18.37
CA GLY A 103 19.35 11.68 19.28
C GLY A 103 20.01 10.95 20.44
N LEU A 104 19.72 9.67 20.59
CA LEU A 104 20.01 8.94 21.83
C LEU A 104 21.07 7.83 21.62
N SER A 105 21.66 7.69 20.43
CA SER A 105 22.20 6.39 20.10
C SER A 105 23.71 6.29 20.13
N GLU A 106 24.18 5.41 20.95
CA GLU A 106 25.39 4.61 20.80
C GLU A 106 25.23 3.54 19.69
N ARG A 107 24.15 3.63 18.86
CA ARG A 107 23.87 2.66 17.78
C ARG A 107 24.86 2.81 16.63
N PRO A 108 25.21 1.70 15.98
CA PRO A 108 26.05 1.73 14.79
C PRO A 108 25.41 2.60 13.69
N GLN A 109 26.19 3.47 13.07
CA GLN A 109 25.69 4.40 12.04
C GLN A 109 25.01 3.67 10.86
N PHE A 110 25.42 2.43 10.55
CA PHE A 110 24.82 1.66 9.47
C PHE A 110 23.36 1.25 9.77
N GLU A 111 23.01 0.98 11.02
CA GLU A 111 21.63 0.66 11.42
C GLU A 111 20.71 1.86 11.23
N VAL A 112 21.15 3.03 11.66
CA VAL A 112 20.44 4.30 11.45
C VAL A 112 20.27 4.58 9.95
N ALA A 113 21.28 4.30 9.14
CA ALA A 113 21.18 4.45 7.69
C ALA A 113 20.17 3.48 7.08
N LEU A 114 20.12 2.22 7.53
CA LEU A 114 19.13 1.23 7.07
C LEU A 114 17.71 1.66 7.42
N GLU A 115 17.48 2.15 8.65
CA GLU A 115 16.18 2.67 9.08
C GLU A 115 15.76 3.89 8.26
N ALA A 116 16.68 4.82 7.99
CA ALA A 116 16.40 5.98 7.16
C ALA A 116 16.02 5.60 5.71
N VAL A 117 16.75 4.66 5.11
CA VAL A 117 16.44 4.14 3.76
C VAL A 117 15.11 3.40 3.76
N SER A 118 14.83 2.60 4.78
CA SER A 118 13.54 1.94 4.98
C SER A 118 12.40 2.96 5.01
N PHE A 119 12.55 4.03 5.80
CA PHE A 119 11.55 5.09 5.88
C PHE A 119 11.33 5.81 4.53
N VAL A 120 12.38 6.06 3.76
CA VAL A 120 12.26 6.63 2.41
C VAL A 120 11.47 5.70 1.48
N ALA A 121 11.71 4.39 1.57
CA ALA A 121 10.95 3.39 0.81
C ALA A 121 9.47 3.35 1.24
N ASP A 122 9.19 3.45 2.53
CA ASP A 122 7.82 3.55 3.06
C ASP A 122 7.11 4.81 2.56
N ALA A 123 7.77 5.96 2.63
CA ALA A 123 7.23 7.22 2.12
C ALA A 123 6.96 7.15 0.60
N GLY A 124 7.85 6.51 -0.16
CA GLY A 124 7.66 6.26 -1.60
C GLY A 124 6.46 5.35 -1.87
N SER A 125 6.32 4.25 -1.13
CA SER A 125 5.17 3.35 -1.21
C SER A 125 3.86 4.09 -0.88
N PHE A 126 3.86 4.86 0.20
CA PHE A 126 2.72 5.70 0.59
C PHE A 126 2.35 6.68 -0.53
N PHE A 127 3.31 7.42 -1.06
CA PHE A 127 3.10 8.37 -2.14
C PHE A 127 2.44 7.70 -3.36
N LEU A 128 2.91 6.53 -3.78
CA LEU A 128 2.36 5.79 -4.91
C LEU A 128 0.91 5.33 -4.68
N MET A 129 0.51 5.05 -3.43
CA MET A 129 -0.86 4.63 -3.11
C MET A 129 -1.84 5.80 -3.01
N PHE A 130 -1.37 7.00 -2.65
CA PHE A 130 -2.24 8.17 -2.43
C PHE A 130 -2.25 9.15 -3.60
N THR A 131 -1.34 9.00 -4.57
CA THR A 131 -1.32 9.80 -5.80
C THR A 131 -1.90 9.02 -6.98
N GLN A 132 -2.27 9.74 -8.05
CA GLN A 132 -2.69 9.12 -9.30
C GLN A 132 -1.49 8.39 -9.97
N PRO A 133 -1.68 7.17 -10.51
CA PRO A 133 -2.92 6.41 -10.69
C PRO A 133 -3.29 5.48 -9.52
N GLY A 134 -2.51 5.43 -8.42
CA GLY A 134 -2.77 4.54 -7.29
C GLY A 134 -4.10 4.84 -6.59
N ALA A 135 -4.43 6.11 -6.38
CA ALA A 135 -5.67 6.52 -5.71
C ALA A 135 -6.92 6.03 -6.44
N SER A 136 -6.96 6.13 -7.77
CA SER A 136 -8.11 5.69 -8.58
C SER A 136 -8.36 4.18 -8.51
N TRP A 137 -7.32 3.38 -8.25
CA TRP A 137 -7.47 1.94 -8.02
C TRP A 137 -8.36 1.63 -6.82
N PHE A 138 -8.15 2.34 -5.71
CA PHE A 138 -8.93 2.12 -4.50
C PHE A 138 -10.37 2.63 -4.63
N GLU A 139 -10.60 3.70 -5.37
CA GLU A 139 -11.93 4.23 -5.68
C GLU A 139 -12.73 3.23 -6.52
N SER A 140 -12.15 2.72 -7.60
CA SER A 140 -12.79 1.73 -8.47
C SER A 140 -13.06 0.40 -7.76
N ALA A 141 -12.18 -0.02 -6.85
CA ALA A 141 -12.39 -1.23 -6.06
C ALA A 141 -13.51 -1.07 -5.02
N ALA A 142 -13.66 0.11 -4.42
CA ALA A 142 -14.74 0.41 -3.49
C ALA A 142 -16.11 0.36 -4.18
N GLU A 143 -16.24 0.97 -5.36
CA GLU A 143 -17.48 0.94 -6.15
C GLU A 143 -17.91 -0.49 -6.56
N GLN A 144 -16.94 -1.37 -6.80
CA GLN A 144 -17.21 -2.77 -7.12
C GLN A 144 -17.66 -3.56 -5.90
N GLY A 145 -17.17 -3.23 -4.71
CA GLY A 145 -17.55 -3.87 -3.45
C GLY A 145 -18.99 -3.55 -3.01
N ASP A 146 -19.47 -2.34 -3.30
CA ASP A 146 -20.84 -1.92 -2.95
C ASP A 146 -21.92 -2.53 -3.85
N ARG A 147 -21.54 -3.11 -4.97
CA ARG A 147 -22.44 -3.75 -5.94
C ARG A 147 -22.57 -5.27 -5.79
N ALA A 148 -21.81 -5.87 -4.90
CA ALA A 148 -21.78 -7.33 -4.65
C ALA A 148 -22.52 -7.70 -3.39
#